data_853af73757f63b281c40a82c9eb287f7
#
_entry.id   853af73757f63b281c40a82c9eb287f7
#
_cell.length_a   1.000
_cell.length_b   1.000
_cell.length_c   1.000
_cell.angle_alpha   90.00
_cell.angle_beta   90.00
_cell.angle_gamma   90.00
#
_symmetry.space_group_name_H-M   'P 1'
#
loop_
_entity.id
_entity.type
_entity.pdbx_description
1 polymer ?
#
loop_
_entity_poly.entity_id
_entity_poly.type
_entity_poly.pdbx_seq_one_letter_code
_entity_poly.pdbx_strand_id
1 'polypeptide(L)'
;LTLPPYVDPHIHLDYVFTARKQGATNGTGTLFEGIQRWSETKSDLTIDEIKARAIKAVKMEVSHGVQFIRTHADVTDPNLTALKALLELKEELKDIVTIQIVSFPQEGMYSYKDGDKLVEEGLKMGADCVGGIPHFEYCREFGEKSIHKVVELAVKYDKLIDVHCDESDDPMSRFVELLTALSIVEGIGPKTTASHTCSLGSVDNSYAFRMMKNFKKAGLNFISCPTENIYLQGRQDTYPKRRGLTRVKELYENGINVCFAQDSIQDPWYPAGNGNLMNVLDNGIHIAQMMSFEEMDNCLDLITVNGAKTMNISDIYGIEAGKPANFIVVDARSEFEAVCERADVVASVRNGEYLFKKAPVAFEAL
;
A
#
# COMPACT_ATOMS: atom_id res chain seq x y z
N LEU A 1 2.66 -19.97 16.82
CA LEU A 1 2.08 -18.68 17.16
C LEU A 1 0.82 -18.46 16.33
N THR A 2 -0.27 -18.00 16.97
CA THR A 2 -1.52 -17.64 16.26
C THR A 2 -1.65 -16.13 16.26
N LEU A 3 -1.86 -15.55 15.06
CA LEU A 3 -1.94 -14.12 14.84
C LEU A 3 -3.22 -13.78 14.06
N PRO A 4 -3.74 -12.53 14.13
CA PRO A 4 -4.63 -12.02 13.11
C PRO A 4 -3.98 -12.10 11.73
N PRO A 5 -4.76 -12.23 10.64
CA PRO A 5 -4.17 -12.31 9.29
C PRO A 5 -3.35 -11.08 8.94
N TYR A 6 -2.35 -11.23 8.09
CA TYR A 6 -1.65 -10.09 7.52
C TYR A 6 -2.59 -9.25 6.66
N VAL A 7 -2.32 -7.95 6.65
CA VAL A 7 -3.08 -6.94 5.90
C VAL A 7 -2.12 -6.24 4.95
N ASP A 8 -2.41 -6.30 3.65
CA ASP A 8 -1.69 -5.52 2.64
C ASP A 8 -2.53 -4.31 2.21
N PRO A 9 -2.31 -3.13 2.81
CA PRO A 9 -3.14 -1.97 2.55
C PRO A 9 -2.76 -1.19 1.29
N HIS A 10 -1.76 -1.66 0.51
CA HIS A 10 -1.31 -0.96 -0.69
C HIS A 10 -0.63 -1.91 -1.69
N ILE A 11 -1.32 -2.21 -2.77
CA ILE A 11 -0.81 -2.99 -3.91
C ILE A 11 -1.49 -2.54 -5.20
N HIS A 12 -0.91 -2.87 -6.35
CA HIS A 12 -1.46 -2.62 -7.67
C HIS A 12 -1.71 -3.94 -8.42
N LEU A 13 -2.86 -4.57 -8.16
CA LEU A 13 -3.21 -5.85 -8.77
C LEU A 13 -3.46 -5.77 -10.29
N ASP A 14 -3.70 -4.58 -10.82
CA ASP A 14 -3.93 -4.34 -12.25
C ASP A 14 -2.66 -4.53 -13.09
N TYR A 15 -1.47 -4.20 -12.57
CA TYR A 15 -0.22 -4.33 -13.32
C TYR A 15 0.79 -5.37 -12.79
N VAL A 16 0.43 -6.17 -11.79
CA VAL A 16 1.30 -7.28 -11.34
C VAL A 16 1.74 -8.18 -12.48
N PHE A 17 2.97 -8.72 -12.41
CA PHE A 17 3.60 -9.63 -13.38
C PHE A 17 3.76 -9.07 -14.80
N THR A 18 3.82 -7.74 -14.95
CA THR A 18 4.01 -7.11 -16.27
C THR A 18 5.46 -6.71 -16.56
N ALA A 19 6.38 -6.78 -15.59
CA ALA A 19 7.78 -6.35 -15.74
C ALA A 19 8.51 -6.94 -16.98
N ARG A 20 8.10 -8.14 -17.42
CA ARG A 20 8.71 -8.84 -18.57
C ARG A 20 7.91 -8.74 -19.86
N LYS A 21 6.80 -7.98 -19.87
CA LYS A 21 6.09 -7.69 -21.13
C LYS A 21 6.98 -6.85 -22.04
N GLN A 22 6.81 -7.03 -23.35
CA GLN A 22 7.50 -6.22 -24.35
C GLN A 22 7.15 -4.74 -24.13
N GLY A 23 8.15 -3.88 -24.04
CA GLY A 23 7.97 -2.44 -23.78
C GLY A 23 7.84 -2.06 -22.31
N ALA A 24 7.64 -2.99 -21.38
CA ALA A 24 7.43 -2.69 -19.95
C ALA A 24 8.72 -2.53 -19.13
N THR A 25 9.90 -2.72 -19.73
CA THR A 25 11.17 -2.66 -18.99
C THR A 25 11.51 -1.23 -18.59
N ASN A 26 11.66 -1.00 -17.28
CA ASN A 26 12.15 0.23 -16.70
C ASN A 26 13.69 0.17 -16.61
N GLY A 27 14.37 0.86 -17.50
CA GLY A 27 15.84 0.82 -17.60
C GLY A 27 16.55 1.72 -16.60
N THR A 28 15.95 2.82 -16.20
CA THR A 28 16.53 3.77 -15.23
C THR A 28 16.21 3.41 -13.78
N GLY A 29 15.20 2.58 -13.54
CA GLY A 29 14.69 2.25 -12.21
C GLY A 29 14.05 3.45 -11.50
N THR A 30 13.51 4.41 -12.25
CA THR A 30 12.82 5.59 -11.69
C THR A 30 11.31 5.39 -11.67
N LEU A 31 10.62 6.04 -10.72
CA LEU A 31 9.16 6.10 -10.67
C LEU A 31 8.58 6.56 -12.02
N PHE A 32 9.11 7.64 -12.58
CA PHE A 32 8.57 8.26 -13.80
C PHE A 32 8.70 7.37 -15.03
N GLU A 33 9.81 6.62 -15.18
CA GLU A 33 9.92 5.65 -16.29
C GLU A 33 8.94 4.50 -16.08
N GLY A 34 8.71 4.05 -14.85
CA GLY A 34 7.68 3.05 -14.54
C GLY A 34 6.30 3.49 -15.04
N ILE A 35 5.89 4.72 -14.72
CA ILE A 35 4.61 5.31 -15.18
C ILE A 35 4.57 5.38 -16.71
N GLN A 36 5.65 5.83 -17.35
CA GLN A 36 5.73 5.89 -18.80
C GLN A 36 5.56 4.51 -19.44
N ARG A 37 6.27 3.48 -18.95
CA ARG A 37 6.18 2.11 -19.49
C ARG A 37 4.77 1.53 -19.32
N TRP A 38 4.13 1.79 -18.20
CA TRP A 38 2.75 1.39 -17.98
C TRP A 38 1.79 2.09 -18.94
N SER A 39 1.90 3.41 -19.08
CA SER A 39 1.11 4.20 -20.03
C SER A 39 1.20 3.70 -21.46
N GLU A 40 2.40 3.28 -21.90
CA GLU A 40 2.65 2.76 -23.26
C GLU A 40 2.08 1.34 -23.46
N THR A 41 1.84 0.57 -22.41
CA THR A 41 1.49 -0.86 -22.50
C THR A 41 0.06 -1.19 -22.04
N LYS A 42 -0.59 -0.32 -21.29
CA LYS A 42 -1.90 -0.60 -20.69
C LYS A 42 -3.07 -0.63 -21.68
N SER A 43 -2.95 0.04 -22.83
CA SER A 43 -4.02 0.12 -23.84
C SER A 43 -4.43 -1.24 -24.42
N ASP A 44 -3.51 -2.22 -24.38
CA ASP A 44 -3.73 -3.53 -24.98
C ASP A 44 -4.25 -4.58 -23.96
N LEU A 45 -4.48 -4.15 -22.70
CA LEU A 45 -4.90 -5.05 -21.64
C LEU A 45 -6.40 -5.36 -21.74
N THR A 46 -6.74 -6.61 -21.49
CA THR A 46 -8.13 -7.07 -21.36
C THR A 46 -8.49 -7.34 -19.90
N ILE A 47 -9.80 -7.32 -19.60
CA ILE A 47 -10.32 -7.67 -18.28
C ILE A 47 -9.84 -9.06 -17.85
N ASP A 48 -9.94 -10.05 -18.72
CA ASP A 48 -9.56 -11.45 -18.43
C ASP A 48 -8.05 -11.57 -18.11
N GLU A 49 -7.19 -10.84 -18.84
CA GLU A 49 -5.75 -10.86 -18.61
C GLU A 49 -5.39 -10.21 -17.26
N ILE A 50 -5.99 -9.07 -16.93
CA ILE A 50 -5.80 -8.41 -15.64
C ILE A 50 -6.26 -9.35 -14.52
N LYS A 51 -7.46 -9.92 -14.62
CA LYS A 51 -8.00 -10.87 -13.62
C LYS A 51 -7.10 -12.08 -13.43
N ALA A 52 -6.60 -12.69 -14.52
CA ALA A 52 -5.72 -13.85 -14.44
C ALA A 52 -4.42 -13.56 -13.67
N ARG A 53 -3.80 -12.39 -13.91
CA ARG A 53 -2.59 -11.96 -13.19
C ARG A 53 -2.89 -11.58 -11.73
N ALA A 54 -3.96 -10.86 -11.48
CA ALA A 54 -4.41 -10.47 -10.16
C ALA A 54 -4.75 -11.70 -9.28
N ILE A 55 -5.46 -12.70 -9.82
CA ILE A 55 -5.73 -13.98 -9.12
C ILE A 55 -4.43 -14.67 -8.70
N LYS A 56 -3.43 -14.67 -9.58
CA LYS A 56 -2.12 -15.26 -9.26
C LYS A 56 -1.45 -14.51 -8.10
N ALA A 57 -1.48 -13.17 -8.10
CA ALA A 57 -0.93 -12.35 -7.02
C ALA A 57 -1.68 -12.57 -5.70
N VAL A 58 -3.02 -12.53 -5.72
CA VAL A 58 -3.85 -12.79 -4.53
C VAL A 58 -3.57 -14.18 -3.95
N LYS A 59 -3.48 -15.22 -4.78
CA LYS A 59 -3.11 -16.56 -4.30
C LYS A 59 -1.73 -16.60 -3.65
N MET A 60 -0.79 -15.84 -4.19
CA MET A 60 0.57 -15.71 -3.62
C MET A 60 0.51 -15.03 -2.25
N GLU A 61 -0.17 -13.89 -2.11
CA GLU A 61 -0.35 -13.20 -0.84
C GLU A 61 -1.10 -14.04 0.20
N VAL A 62 -2.21 -14.66 -0.19
CA VAL A 62 -2.99 -15.55 0.70
C VAL A 62 -2.12 -16.72 1.19
N SER A 63 -1.25 -17.28 0.35
CA SER A 63 -0.32 -18.34 0.74
C SER A 63 0.74 -17.90 1.76
N HIS A 64 0.93 -16.58 1.91
CA HIS A 64 1.78 -15.94 2.91
C HIS A 64 1.00 -15.34 4.10
N GLY A 65 -0.33 -15.58 4.18
CA GLY A 65 -1.14 -15.19 5.33
C GLY A 65 -1.93 -13.90 5.19
N VAL A 66 -1.89 -13.24 4.04
CA VAL A 66 -2.70 -12.04 3.77
C VAL A 66 -4.15 -12.44 3.55
N GLN A 67 -5.10 -11.76 4.19
CA GLN A 67 -6.54 -11.94 3.98
C GLN A 67 -7.30 -10.63 3.71
N PHE A 68 -6.61 -9.49 3.79
CA PHE A 68 -7.17 -8.17 3.55
C PHE A 68 -6.21 -7.39 2.67
N ILE A 69 -6.70 -6.90 1.54
CA ILE A 69 -5.92 -6.23 0.50
C ILE A 69 -6.61 -4.92 0.13
N ARG A 70 -5.85 -3.82 0.03
CA ARG A 70 -6.28 -2.61 -0.66
C ARG A 70 -5.48 -2.46 -1.94
N THR A 71 -6.16 -2.51 -3.09
CA THR A 71 -5.53 -2.37 -4.40
C THR A 71 -5.89 -1.06 -5.07
N HIS A 72 -4.92 -0.47 -5.75
CA HIS A 72 -5.12 0.69 -6.61
C HIS A 72 -5.50 0.20 -8.01
N ALA A 73 -6.55 0.77 -8.59
CA ALA A 73 -6.98 0.52 -9.96
C ALA A 73 -6.72 1.77 -10.79
N ASP A 74 -5.82 1.69 -11.78
CA ASP A 74 -5.56 2.81 -12.67
C ASP A 74 -6.81 3.17 -13.49
N VAL A 75 -7.32 4.38 -13.27
CA VAL A 75 -8.48 4.94 -13.98
C VAL A 75 -8.08 5.91 -15.10
N THR A 76 -6.78 6.10 -15.37
CA THR A 76 -6.32 6.88 -16.52
C THR A 76 -6.40 6.04 -17.81
N ASP A 77 -7.57 5.45 -18.00
CA ASP A 77 -8.06 4.72 -19.17
C ASP A 77 -9.55 5.03 -19.35
N PRO A 78 -9.97 5.63 -20.50
CA PRO A 78 -11.38 5.97 -20.72
C PRO A 78 -12.34 4.78 -20.64
N ASN A 79 -11.83 3.55 -20.83
CA ASN A 79 -12.63 2.33 -20.73
C ASN A 79 -12.74 1.82 -19.28
N LEU A 80 -11.94 2.33 -18.35
CA LEU A 80 -11.85 1.87 -16.95
C LEU A 80 -11.64 0.35 -16.85
N THR A 81 -10.80 -0.21 -17.72
CA THR A 81 -10.60 -1.65 -17.90
C THR A 81 -10.07 -2.30 -16.62
N ALA A 82 -9.04 -1.69 -16.02
CA ALA A 82 -8.46 -2.17 -14.76
C ALA A 82 -9.49 -2.15 -13.62
N LEU A 83 -10.23 -1.05 -13.47
CA LEU A 83 -11.24 -0.93 -12.43
C LEU A 83 -12.35 -1.97 -12.57
N LYS A 84 -12.88 -2.18 -13.80
CA LYS A 84 -13.90 -3.20 -14.06
C LYS A 84 -13.39 -4.59 -13.69
N ALA A 85 -12.17 -4.95 -14.11
CA ALA A 85 -11.55 -6.22 -13.79
C ALA A 85 -11.45 -6.46 -12.27
N LEU A 86 -11.01 -5.45 -11.52
CA LEU A 86 -10.82 -5.57 -10.08
C LEU A 86 -12.14 -5.55 -9.30
N LEU A 87 -13.18 -4.83 -9.78
CA LEU A 87 -14.52 -4.88 -9.19
C LEU A 87 -15.15 -6.28 -9.35
N GLU A 88 -15.02 -6.91 -10.51
CA GLU A 88 -15.45 -8.31 -10.70
C GLU A 88 -14.67 -9.26 -9.79
N LEU A 89 -13.34 -9.09 -9.73
CA LEU A 89 -12.46 -9.93 -8.91
C LEU A 89 -12.78 -9.83 -7.41
N LYS A 90 -13.10 -8.64 -6.92
CA LYS A 90 -13.51 -8.40 -5.53
C LYS A 90 -14.70 -9.29 -5.15
N GLU A 91 -15.70 -9.41 -6.01
CA GLU A 91 -16.87 -10.25 -5.75
C GLU A 91 -16.54 -11.75 -5.89
N GLU A 92 -15.72 -12.12 -6.87
CA GLU A 92 -15.33 -13.53 -7.10
C GLU A 92 -14.50 -14.12 -5.96
N LEU A 93 -13.67 -13.30 -5.31
CA LEU A 93 -12.73 -13.75 -4.27
C LEU A 93 -13.17 -13.42 -2.84
N LYS A 94 -14.37 -12.88 -2.62
CA LYS A 94 -14.83 -12.41 -1.30
C LYS A 94 -14.77 -13.46 -0.17
N ASP A 95 -14.89 -14.74 -0.50
CA ASP A 95 -14.80 -15.83 0.46
C ASP A 95 -13.36 -16.18 0.83
N ILE A 96 -12.37 -15.74 0.02
CA ILE A 96 -10.94 -16.03 0.19
C ILE A 96 -10.21 -14.81 0.79
N VAL A 97 -10.53 -13.60 0.31
CA VAL A 97 -9.85 -12.36 0.67
C VAL A 97 -10.84 -11.19 0.64
N THR A 98 -10.64 -10.21 1.51
CA THR A 98 -11.36 -8.92 1.43
C THR A 98 -10.54 -7.96 0.59
N ILE A 99 -11.13 -7.42 -0.49
CA ILE A 99 -10.46 -6.45 -1.37
C ILE A 99 -11.16 -5.10 -1.25
N GLN A 100 -10.39 -4.03 -0.94
CA GLN A 100 -10.78 -2.64 -1.13
C GLN A 100 -10.12 -2.12 -2.40
N ILE A 101 -10.82 -1.27 -3.15
CA ILE A 101 -10.34 -0.73 -4.42
C ILE A 101 -10.25 0.79 -4.34
N VAL A 102 -9.09 1.32 -4.71
CA VAL A 102 -8.84 2.75 -4.86
C VAL A 102 -9.05 3.15 -6.31
N SER A 103 -9.90 4.14 -6.58
CA SER A 103 -9.98 4.78 -7.88
C SER A 103 -8.77 5.71 -8.06
N PHE A 104 -7.74 5.25 -8.77
CA PHE A 104 -6.41 5.82 -8.78
C PHE A 104 -6.01 6.40 -10.14
N PRO A 105 -5.70 7.72 -10.23
CA PRO A 105 -5.27 8.35 -11.48
C PRO A 105 -3.75 8.26 -11.66
N GLN A 106 -3.22 7.13 -12.18
CA GLN A 106 -1.78 6.86 -12.31
C GLN A 106 -1.02 7.96 -13.07
N GLU A 107 -1.63 8.57 -14.08
CA GLU A 107 -1.01 9.62 -14.89
C GLU A 107 -1.44 11.03 -14.45
N GLY A 108 -1.89 11.18 -13.21
CA GLY A 108 -2.38 12.43 -12.66
C GLY A 108 -3.88 12.67 -12.89
N MET A 109 -4.46 13.48 -12.03
CA MET A 109 -5.87 13.84 -12.08
C MET A 109 -6.14 14.99 -13.08
N TYR A 110 -5.20 15.94 -13.15
CA TYR A 110 -5.27 17.12 -14.02
C TYR A 110 -4.22 17.09 -15.14
N SER A 111 -3.18 16.29 -15.02
CA SER A 111 -2.22 16.04 -16.09
C SER A 111 -2.73 15.04 -17.11
N TYR A 112 -3.69 14.19 -16.74
CA TYR A 112 -4.43 13.33 -17.67
C TYR A 112 -5.76 13.95 -18.05
N LYS A 113 -6.14 13.79 -19.35
CA LYS A 113 -7.40 14.35 -19.85
C LYS A 113 -8.61 13.74 -19.15
N ASP A 114 -9.45 14.59 -18.56
CA ASP A 114 -10.65 14.19 -17.82
C ASP A 114 -10.37 13.26 -16.60
N GLY A 115 -9.14 13.23 -16.07
CA GLY A 115 -8.75 12.34 -14.98
C GLY A 115 -9.59 12.52 -13.71
N ASP A 116 -9.96 13.77 -13.38
CA ASP A 116 -10.86 14.06 -12.25
C ASP A 116 -12.27 13.43 -12.42
N LYS A 117 -12.78 13.39 -13.64
CA LYS A 117 -14.07 12.75 -13.94
C LYS A 117 -13.97 11.23 -13.92
N LEU A 118 -12.84 10.68 -14.40
CA LEU A 118 -12.60 9.24 -14.37
C LEU A 118 -12.47 8.72 -12.92
N VAL A 119 -11.79 9.47 -12.05
CA VAL A 119 -11.75 9.14 -10.61
C VAL A 119 -13.15 9.15 -10.01
N GLU A 120 -13.96 10.19 -10.29
CA GLU A 120 -15.33 10.27 -9.79
C GLU A 120 -16.22 9.15 -10.35
N GLU A 121 -16.06 8.78 -11.62
CA GLU A 121 -16.79 7.67 -12.21
C GLU A 121 -16.42 6.33 -11.54
N GLY A 122 -15.14 6.11 -11.24
CA GLY A 122 -14.69 4.94 -10.50
C GLY A 122 -15.36 4.80 -9.13
N LEU A 123 -15.59 5.91 -8.42
CA LEU A 123 -16.31 5.89 -7.14
C LEU A 123 -17.79 5.52 -7.33
N LYS A 124 -18.44 6.03 -8.38
CA LYS A 124 -19.83 5.69 -8.72
C LYS A 124 -19.98 4.22 -9.10
N MET A 125 -18.96 3.63 -9.72
CA MET A 125 -18.92 2.20 -10.07
C MET A 125 -18.72 1.29 -8.87
N GLY A 126 -18.26 1.81 -7.72
CA GLY A 126 -18.13 1.01 -6.49
C GLY A 126 -16.73 0.95 -5.90
N ALA A 127 -15.77 1.76 -6.35
CA ALA A 127 -14.49 1.90 -5.66
C ALA A 127 -14.69 2.38 -4.21
N ASP A 128 -13.86 1.88 -3.31
CA ASP A 128 -13.96 2.12 -1.87
C ASP A 128 -13.24 3.38 -1.42
N CYS A 129 -12.19 3.77 -2.16
CA CYS A 129 -11.28 4.87 -1.81
C CYS A 129 -11.09 5.83 -2.99
N VAL A 130 -10.85 7.09 -2.67
CA VAL A 130 -10.40 8.11 -3.63
C VAL A 130 -8.87 8.11 -3.65
N GLY A 131 -8.28 7.93 -4.82
CA GLY A 131 -6.85 8.01 -5.06
C GLY A 131 -6.38 9.37 -5.57
N GLY A 132 -5.07 9.56 -5.58
CA GLY A 132 -4.40 10.73 -6.14
C GLY A 132 -2.89 10.52 -6.20
N ILE A 133 -2.20 11.29 -7.05
CA ILE A 133 -0.74 11.28 -7.21
C ILE A 133 -0.23 12.72 -7.45
N PRO A 134 -0.32 13.61 -6.43
CA PRO A 134 -0.12 15.05 -6.62
C PRO A 134 1.30 15.42 -7.05
N HIS A 135 2.31 14.64 -6.68
CA HIS A 135 3.71 14.88 -7.04
C HIS A 135 4.05 14.52 -8.51
N PHE A 136 3.16 13.81 -9.21
CA PHE A 136 3.28 13.52 -10.64
C PHE A 136 2.59 14.56 -11.52
N GLU A 137 1.73 15.40 -10.98
CA GLU A 137 1.07 16.44 -11.75
C GLU A 137 2.09 17.40 -12.38
N TYR A 138 1.74 18.03 -13.53
CA TYR A 138 2.67 18.87 -14.28
C TYR A 138 3.24 20.05 -13.50
N CYS A 139 2.54 20.52 -12.49
CA CYS A 139 3.00 21.59 -11.63
C CYS A 139 2.40 21.48 -10.22
N ARG A 140 2.96 22.24 -9.29
CA ARG A 140 2.51 22.27 -7.90
C ARG A 140 1.03 22.63 -7.76
N GLU A 141 0.58 23.60 -8.52
CA GLU A 141 -0.81 24.09 -8.47
C GLU A 141 -1.79 23.00 -8.89
N PHE A 142 -1.41 22.15 -9.86
CA PHE A 142 -2.21 20.99 -10.24
C PHE A 142 -2.22 19.93 -9.14
N GLY A 143 -1.07 19.68 -8.50
CA GLY A 143 -0.98 18.80 -7.35
C GLY A 143 -1.84 19.25 -6.18
N GLU A 144 -1.80 20.55 -5.83
CA GLU A 144 -2.65 21.14 -4.78
C GLU A 144 -4.14 21.02 -5.17
N LYS A 145 -4.48 21.32 -6.42
CA LYS A 145 -5.84 21.17 -6.94
C LYS A 145 -6.32 19.71 -6.88
N SER A 146 -5.45 18.74 -7.16
CA SER A 146 -5.79 17.32 -7.08
C SER A 146 -6.09 16.90 -5.62
N ILE A 147 -5.33 17.38 -4.64
CA ILE A 147 -5.60 17.13 -3.21
C ILE A 147 -6.96 17.72 -2.79
N HIS A 148 -7.28 18.95 -3.21
CA HIS A 148 -8.60 19.50 -2.94
C HIS A 148 -9.72 18.66 -3.55
N LYS A 149 -9.53 18.15 -4.78
CA LYS A 149 -10.51 17.30 -5.44
C LYS A 149 -10.66 15.94 -4.77
N VAL A 150 -9.58 15.33 -4.32
CA VAL A 150 -9.60 14.08 -3.54
C VAL A 150 -10.47 14.25 -2.29
N VAL A 151 -10.24 15.29 -1.52
CA VAL A 151 -11.01 15.56 -0.28
C VAL A 151 -12.48 15.88 -0.60
N GLU A 152 -12.74 16.70 -1.62
CA GLU A 152 -14.11 17.00 -2.11
C GLU A 152 -14.89 15.71 -2.42
N LEU A 153 -14.27 14.80 -3.21
CA LEU A 153 -14.91 13.55 -3.62
C LEU A 153 -15.12 12.60 -2.44
N ALA A 154 -14.14 12.51 -1.53
CA ALA A 154 -14.25 11.67 -0.34
C ALA A 154 -15.41 12.11 0.58
N VAL A 155 -15.53 13.42 0.81
CA VAL A 155 -16.67 13.98 1.58
C VAL A 155 -17.99 13.75 0.85
N LYS A 156 -18.03 14.04 -0.47
CA LYS A 156 -19.24 13.92 -1.29
C LYS A 156 -19.83 12.51 -1.32
N TYR A 157 -18.95 11.49 -1.41
CA TYR A 157 -19.35 10.09 -1.57
C TYR A 157 -19.16 9.25 -0.30
N ASP A 158 -18.78 9.86 0.81
CA ASP A 158 -18.43 9.20 2.08
C ASP A 158 -17.40 8.06 1.89
N LYS A 159 -16.32 8.34 1.18
CA LYS A 159 -15.27 7.38 0.83
C LYS A 159 -14.01 7.56 1.67
N LEU A 160 -13.20 6.51 1.73
CA LEU A 160 -11.84 6.58 2.24
C LEU A 160 -10.93 7.33 1.25
N ILE A 161 -9.80 7.80 1.73
CA ILE A 161 -8.74 8.42 0.92
C ILE A 161 -7.48 7.58 1.00
N ASP A 162 -6.85 7.33 -0.15
CA ASP A 162 -5.51 6.77 -0.23
C ASP A 162 -4.73 7.45 -1.37
N VAL A 163 -3.80 8.33 -1.01
CA VAL A 163 -3.04 9.14 -1.95
C VAL A 163 -1.60 8.66 -1.99
N HIS A 164 -1.07 8.38 -3.20
CA HIS A 164 0.38 8.31 -3.43
C HIS A 164 0.93 9.71 -3.19
N CYS A 165 1.36 9.96 -1.96
CA CYS A 165 1.67 11.30 -1.49
C CYS A 165 3.16 11.48 -1.36
N ASP A 166 3.72 12.46 -2.10
CA ASP A 166 5.13 12.84 -1.95
C ASP A 166 6.12 11.66 -2.10
N GLU A 167 5.86 10.75 -3.05
CA GLU A 167 6.74 9.65 -3.41
C GLU A 167 7.90 10.17 -4.28
N SER A 168 8.72 10.99 -3.68
CA SER A 168 9.83 11.70 -4.31
C SER A 168 10.94 11.94 -3.31
N ASP A 169 12.15 12.08 -3.82
CA ASP A 169 13.32 12.53 -3.05
C ASP A 169 13.35 14.04 -2.83
N ASP A 170 12.48 14.80 -3.52
CA ASP A 170 12.42 16.26 -3.44
C ASP A 170 11.82 16.73 -2.10
N PRO A 171 12.59 17.41 -1.23
CA PRO A 171 12.09 17.95 0.03
C PRO A 171 11.04 19.06 -0.15
N MET A 172 10.85 19.57 -1.37
CA MET A 172 9.81 20.55 -1.70
C MET A 172 8.48 19.88 -2.10
N SER A 173 8.44 18.57 -2.32
CA SER A 173 7.18 17.82 -2.41
C SER A 173 6.57 17.70 -1.01
N ARG A 174 5.51 18.46 -0.75
CA ARG A 174 4.89 18.66 0.58
C ARG A 174 3.37 18.64 0.51
N PHE A 175 2.82 17.83 -0.38
CA PHE A 175 1.37 17.70 -0.55
C PHE A 175 0.69 17.06 0.67
N VAL A 176 1.44 16.24 1.44
CA VAL A 176 0.99 15.70 2.72
C VAL A 176 0.61 16.79 3.72
N GLU A 177 1.23 17.97 3.65
CA GLU A 177 0.87 19.12 4.50
C GLU A 177 -0.55 19.61 4.19
N LEU A 178 -0.86 19.82 2.90
CA LEU A 178 -2.20 20.25 2.45
C LEU A 178 -3.27 19.17 2.74
N LEU A 179 -2.95 17.90 2.44
CA LEU A 179 -3.84 16.76 2.74
C LEU A 179 -4.19 16.71 4.23
N THR A 180 -3.17 16.88 5.09
CA THR A 180 -3.35 16.92 6.55
C THR A 180 -4.25 18.08 6.98
N ALA A 181 -4.00 19.29 6.46
CA ALA A 181 -4.77 20.48 6.81
C ALA A 181 -6.23 20.33 6.44
N LEU A 182 -6.54 19.87 5.22
CA LEU A 182 -7.91 19.62 4.77
C LEU A 182 -8.56 18.50 5.58
N SER A 183 -7.83 17.42 5.90
CA SER A 183 -8.35 16.34 6.74
C SER A 183 -8.71 16.79 8.16
N ILE A 184 -7.98 17.76 8.72
CA ILE A 184 -8.33 18.39 10.02
C ILE A 184 -9.60 19.23 9.87
N VAL A 185 -9.70 20.02 8.82
CA VAL A 185 -10.83 20.93 8.59
C VAL A 185 -12.13 20.14 8.38
N GLU A 186 -12.08 19.09 7.58
CA GLU A 186 -13.25 18.25 7.26
C GLU A 186 -13.51 17.15 8.32
N GLY A 187 -12.60 16.95 9.29
CA GLY A 187 -12.76 15.91 10.32
C GLY A 187 -12.63 14.47 9.80
N ILE A 188 -11.95 14.25 8.66
CA ILE A 188 -11.87 12.95 7.98
C ILE A 188 -10.50 12.27 8.13
N GLY A 189 -9.62 12.76 8.99
CA GLY A 189 -8.27 12.23 9.16
C GLY A 189 -8.20 10.71 9.38
N PRO A 190 -9.02 10.09 10.25
CA PRO A 190 -9.04 8.64 10.40
C PRO A 190 -9.42 7.85 9.14
N LYS A 191 -10.07 8.49 8.17
CA LYS A 191 -10.42 7.93 6.85
C LYS A 191 -9.37 8.27 5.77
N THR A 192 -8.31 9.02 6.11
CA THR A 192 -7.32 9.53 5.16
C THR A 192 -5.99 8.82 5.34
N THR A 193 -5.45 8.33 4.24
CA THR A 193 -4.15 7.67 4.15
C THR A 193 -3.22 8.45 3.22
N ALA A 194 -1.99 8.68 3.68
CA ALA A 194 -0.88 9.17 2.87
C ALA A 194 0.11 8.02 2.66
N SER A 195 0.16 7.49 1.44
CA SER A 195 1.07 6.41 1.06
C SER A 195 2.42 6.96 0.62
N HIS A 196 3.49 6.21 0.83
CA HIS A 196 4.90 6.48 0.55
C HIS A 196 5.51 7.61 1.38
N THR A 197 5.10 8.84 1.15
CA THR A 197 5.63 10.07 1.78
C THR A 197 7.17 10.11 1.88
N CYS A 198 7.87 9.63 0.85
CA CYS A 198 9.34 9.49 0.82
C CYS A 198 10.05 10.82 1.03
N SER A 199 9.46 11.93 0.57
CA SER A 199 10.02 13.28 0.76
C SER A 199 10.23 13.66 2.23
N LEU A 200 9.44 13.10 3.17
CA LEU A 200 9.65 13.30 4.61
C LEU A 200 11.03 12.82 5.07
N GLY A 201 11.61 11.82 4.42
CA GLY A 201 12.99 11.39 4.65
C GLY A 201 14.05 12.41 4.20
N SER A 202 13.66 13.40 3.41
CA SER A 202 14.54 14.44 2.82
C SER A 202 14.35 15.83 3.39
N VAL A 203 13.22 16.11 4.08
CA VAL A 203 12.95 17.42 4.69
C VAL A 203 13.80 17.67 5.94
N ASP A 204 13.96 18.94 6.31
CA ASP A 204 14.61 19.28 7.57
C ASP A 204 13.82 18.85 8.81
N ASN A 205 14.54 18.71 9.94
CA ASN A 205 13.94 18.23 11.18
C ASN A 205 12.91 19.19 11.78
N SER A 206 13.04 20.50 11.55
CA SER A 206 12.08 21.50 12.08
C SER A 206 10.73 21.36 11.39
N TYR A 207 10.74 21.15 10.07
CA TYR A 207 9.53 20.87 9.31
C TYR A 207 8.89 19.56 9.75
N ALA A 208 9.67 18.47 9.82
CA ALA A 208 9.17 17.15 10.24
C ALA A 208 8.53 17.21 11.64
N PHE A 209 9.21 17.86 12.62
CA PHE A 209 8.71 18.04 13.97
C PHE A 209 7.35 18.75 14.01
N ARG A 210 7.18 19.83 13.22
CA ARG A 210 5.90 20.52 13.09
C ARG A 210 4.83 19.62 12.50
N MET A 211 5.18 18.87 11.47
CA MET A 211 4.23 18.00 10.77
C MET A 211 3.76 16.82 11.63
N MET A 212 4.63 16.20 12.43
CA MET A 212 4.24 15.10 13.34
C MET A 212 3.10 15.51 14.28
N LYS A 213 3.10 16.76 14.79
CA LYS A 213 1.99 17.28 15.59
C LYS A 213 0.68 17.37 14.80
N ASN A 214 0.76 17.83 13.55
CA ASN A 214 -0.42 17.98 12.70
C ASN A 214 -0.96 16.60 12.24
N PHE A 215 -0.09 15.66 11.88
CA PHE A 215 -0.46 14.28 11.54
C PHE A 215 -1.21 13.62 12.70
N LYS A 216 -0.66 13.72 13.92
CA LYS A 216 -1.31 13.20 15.13
C LYS A 216 -2.66 13.87 15.40
N LYS A 217 -2.73 15.19 15.25
CA LYS A 217 -3.98 15.95 15.43
C LYS A 217 -5.05 15.55 14.41
N ALA A 218 -4.65 15.29 13.16
CA ALA A 218 -5.55 14.83 12.11
C ALA A 218 -6.00 13.39 12.35
N GLY A 219 -5.17 12.56 12.97
CA GLY A 219 -5.36 11.11 13.02
C GLY A 219 -5.10 10.43 11.67
N LEU A 220 -4.16 10.99 10.88
CA LEU A 220 -3.80 10.46 9.57
C LEU A 220 -3.18 9.06 9.68
N ASN A 221 -3.41 8.25 8.64
CA ASN A 221 -2.75 6.97 8.45
C ASN A 221 -1.61 7.11 7.42
N PHE A 222 -0.53 6.36 7.64
CA PHE A 222 0.61 6.31 6.72
C PHE A 222 0.87 4.88 6.27
N ILE A 223 1.19 4.72 4.98
CA ILE A 223 1.69 3.47 4.41
C ILE A 223 3.09 3.72 3.90
N SER A 224 4.02 2.85 4.27
CA SER A 224 5.36 2.80 3.68
C SER A 224 5.53 1.50 2.92
N CYS A 225 6.15 1.55 1.74
CA CYS A 225 6.41 0.40 0.88
C CYS A 225 7.93 0.17 0.79
N PRO A 226 8.56 -0.42 1.84
CA PRO A 226 10.01 -0.43 1.99
C PRO A 226 10.77 -1.01 0.80
N THR A 227 10.31 -2.17 0.30
CA THR A 227 11.01 -2.91 -0.76
C THR A 227 11.04 -2.16 -2.08
N GLU A 228 9.96 -1.45 -2.40
CA GLU A 228 9.86 -0.63 -3.60
C GLU A 228 10.55 0.71 -3.44
N ASN A 229 10.25 1.43 -2.38
CA ASN A 229 10.76 2.79 -2.19
C ASN A 229 12.29 2.84 -2.12
N ILE A 230 12.97 1.88 -1.47
CA ILE A 230 14.45 1.82 -1.47
C ILE A 230 15.04 1.51 -2.86
N TYR A 231 14.27 0.87 -3.73
CA TYR A 231 14.68 0.61 -5.11
C TYR A 231 14.47 1.85 -6.00
N LEU A 232 13.35 2.55 -5.86
CA LEU A 232 13.00 3.70 -6.69
C LEU A 232 13.70 5.00 -6.26
N GLN A 233 13.89 5.22 -4.94
CA GLN A 233 14.43 6.47 -4.41
C GLN A 233 15.98 6.50 -4.41
N GLY A 234 16.56 7.66 -4.23
CA GLY A 234 18.03 7.87 -4.24
C GLY A 234 18.69 7.70 -5.61
N ARG A 235 17.91 7.71 -6.69
CA ARG A 235 18.46 7.53 -8.05
C ARG A 235 19.37 8.67 -8.49
N GLN A 236 19.09 9.89 -8.03
CA GLN A 236 19.89 11.07 -8.34
C GLN A 236 21.00 11.31 -7.30
N ASP A 237 21.05 10.53 -6.22
CA ASP A 237 22.11 10.67 -5.23
C ASP A 237 23.44 10.07 -5.72
N THR A 238 24.53 10.74 -5.32
CA THR A 238 25.87 10.15 -5.32
C THR A 238 26.06 9.32 -4.05
N TYR A 239 27.17 9.43 -3.35
CA TYR A 239 27.37 8.78 -2.06
C TYR A 239 27.56 9.83 -0.94
N PRO A 240 26.97 9.61 0.26
CA PRO A 240 26.08 8.51 0.65
C PRO A 240 24.70 8.62 -0.01
N LYS A 241 24.11 7.48 -0.39
CA LYS A 241 22.71 7.41 -0.84
C LYS A 241 21.75 7.48 0.33
N ARG A 242 20.63 8.19 0.14
CA ARG A 242 19.54 8.20 1.13
C ARG A 242 18.88 6.83 1.26
N ARG A 243 18.17 6.59 2.35
CA ARG A 243 17.47 5.32 2.58
C ARG A 243 16.19 5.16 1.78
N GLY A 244 15.62 6.24 1.26
CA GLY A 244 14.47 6.21 0.36
C GLY A 244 13.12 5.96 1.02
N LEU A 245 13.04 5.95 2.36
CA LEU A 245 11.79 5.79 3.10
C LEU A 245 11.33 7.08 3.76
N THR A 246 10.02 7.15 4.04
CA THR A 246 9.44 8.08 5.00
C THR A 246 10.02 7.88 6.41
N ARG A 247 9.70 8.75 7.34
CA ARG A 247 10.17 8.71 8.75
C ARG A 247 9.36 7.72 9.60
N VAL A 248 9.37 6.44 9.23
CA VAL A 248 8.57 5.37 9.86
C VAL A 248 8.75 5.35 11.37
N LYS A 249 10.01 5.34 11.85
CA LYS A 249 10.32 5.29 13.29
C LYS A 249 9.74 6.48 14.03
N GLU A 250 9.92 7.70 13.50
CA GLU A 250 9.39 8.91 14.12
C GLU A 250 7.85 8.94 14.12
N LEU A 251 7.19 8.46 13.05
CA LEU A 251 5.74 8.30 13.01
C LEU A 251 5.28 7.34 14.11
N TYR A 252 5.89 6.17 14.21
CA TYR A 252 5.59 5.15 15.21
C TYR A 252 5.78 5.68 16.65
N GLU A 253 6.93 6.28 16.95
CA GLU A 253 7.25 6.83 18.28
C GLU A 253 6.30 7.96 18.70
N ASN A 254 5.74 8.71 17.76
CA ASN A 254 4.72 9.74 18.03
C ASN A 254 3.31 9.17 18.16
N GLY A 255 3.11 7.85 18.02
CA GLY A 255 1.81 7.18 18.07
C GLY A 255 0.91 7.54 16.89
N ILE A 256 1.50 7.85 15.74
CA ILE A 256 0.82 8.05 14.45
C ILE A 256 0.73 6.69 13.77
N ASN A 257 -0.44 6.35 13.24
CA ASN A 257 -0.63 5.07 12.59
C ASN A 257 0.23 4.99 11.32
N VAL A 258 1.14 4.02 11.29
CA VAL A 258 1.98 3.68 10.14
C VAL A 258 1.99 2.18 9.95
N CYS A 259 1.93 1.71 8.71
CA CYS A 259 2.01 0.30 8.35
C CYS A 259 2.89 0.09 7.11
N PHE A 260 3.27 -1.16 6.88
CA PHE A 260 4.00 -1.57 5.68
C PHE A 260 3.10 -2.27 4.69
N ALA A 261 3.44 -2.17 3.40
CA ALA A 261 2.71 -2.79 2.31
C ALA A 261 3.67 -3.29 1.22
N GLN A 262 3.16 -4.21 0.37
CA GLN A 262 3.93 -4.83 -0.71
C GLN A 262 4.15 -3.88 -1.88
N ASP A 263 3.12 -3.11 -2.26
CA ASP A 263 3.04 -2.23 -3.42
C ASP A 263 3.09 -3.00 -4.74
N SER A 264 4.26 -3.42 -5.16
CA SER A 264 4.53 -4.01 -6.47
C SER A 264 4.89 -5.49 -6.41
N ILE A 265 4.40 -6.28 -7.39
CA ILE A 265 4.81 -7.67 -7.64
C ILE A 265 5.22 -7.83 -9.11
N GLN A 266 6.52 -7.78 -9.39
CA GLN A 266 7.10 -8.04 -10.71
C GLN A 266 6.47 -7.18 -11.83
N ASP A 267 6.44 -5.89 -11.63
CA ASP A 267 5.91 -4.87 -12.52
C ASP A 267 6.98 -3.84 -12.95
N PRO A 268 6.63 -2.80 -13.75
CA PRO A 268 7.62 -1.83 -14.23
C PRO A 268 8.32 -1.01 -13.15
N TRP A 269 7.76 -0.92 -11.94
CA TRP A 269 8.38 -0.17 -10.84
C TRP A 269 9.30 -1.04 -9.99
N TYR A 270 8.87 -2.29 -9.71
CA TYR A 270 9.67 -3.20 -8.90
C TYR A 270 9.68 -4.61 -9.50
N PRO A 271 10.83 -5.06 -10.08
CA PRO A 271 10.93 -6.34 -10.80
C PRO A 271 10.91 -7.58 -9.90
N ALA A 272 10.94 -7.40 -8.58
CA ALA A 272 10.85 -8.46 -7.58
C ALA A 272 9.43 -8.51 -6.98
N GLY A 273 9.30 -8.77 -5.69
CA GLY A 273 8.01 -8.88 -5.01
C GLY A 273 7.39 -10.28 -5.10
N ASN A 274 6.90 -10.75 -3.97
CA ASN A 274 6.35 -12.10 -3.82
C ASN A 274 5.12 -12.15 -2.92
N GLY A 275 4.53 -11.01 -2.55
CA GLY A 275 3.36 -10.94 -1.69
C GLY A 275 3.58 -11.45 -0.26
N ASN A 276 4.84 -11.53 0.19
CA ASN A 276 5.19 -11.95 1.54
C ASN A 276 5.47 -10.72 2.43
N LEU A 277 4.50 -10.31 3.21
CA LEU A 277 4.63 -9.15 4.09
C LEU A 277 5.70 -9.32 5.18
N MET A 278 6.08 -10.54 5.56
CA MET A 278 7.21 -10.75 6.45
C MET A 278 8.54 -10.29 5.81
N ASN A 279 8.70 -10.48 4.49
CA ASN A 279 9.87 -9.94 3.77
C ASN A 279 9.85 -8.41 3.71
N VAL A 280 8.67 -7.83 3.54
CA VAL A 280 8.48 -6.38 3.55
C VAL A 280 8.80 -5.81 4.93
N LEU A 281 8.30 -6.46 5.99
CA LEU A 281 8.58 -6.10 7.39
C LEU A 281 10.08 -6.15 7.68
N ASP A 282 10.74 -7.26 7.33
CA ASP A 282 12.19 -7.43 7.54
C ASP A 282 12.99 -6.30 6.91
N ASN A 283 12.73 -5.97 5.64
CA ASN A 283 13.36 -4.84 4.98
C ASN A 283 13.03 -3.51 5.68
N GLY A 284 11.78 -3.29 6.02
CA GLY A 284 11.30 -2.05 6.62
C GLY A 284 11.96 -1.74 7.97
N ILE A 285 12.00 -2.72 8.89
CA ILE A 285 12.60 -2.51 10.22
C ILE A 285 14.11 -2.30 10.16
N HIS A 286 14.82 -2.96 9.21
CA HIS A 286 16.24 -2.72 8.97
C HIS A 286 16.51 -1.30 8.50
N ILE A 287 15.75 -0.83 7.51
CA ILE A 287 15.95 0.48 6.90
C ILE A 287 15.52 1.60 7.86
N ALA A 288 14.40 1.41 8.58
CA ALA A 288 13.91 2.35 9.59
C ALA A 288 14.72 2.30 10.90
N GLN A 289 15.64 1.33 11.06
CA GLN A 289 16.42 1.09 12.30
C GLN A 289 15.51 0.86 13.52
N MET A 290 14.51 -0.01 13.36
CA MET A 290 13.53 -0.39 14.38
C MET A 290 13.80 -1.83 14.84
N MET A 291 14.94 -2.06 15.51
CA MET A 291 15.39 -3.42 15.89
C MET A 291 15.82 -3.51 17.35
N SER A 292 15.38 -2.62 18.25
CA SER A 292 15.45 -2.87 19.68
C SER A 292 14.51 -4.03 20.04
N PHE A 293 14.75 -4.71 21.18
CA PHE A 293 13.88 -5.82 21.61
C PHE A 293 12.41 -5.40 21.70
N GLU A 294 12.14 -4.22 22.27
CA GLU A 294 10.78 -3.67 22.38
C GLU A 294 10.14 -3.42 21.01
N GLU A 295 10.91 -2.87 20.06
CA GLU A 295 10.41 -2.64 18.70
C GLU A 295 10.15 -3.98 17.98
N MET A 296 11.01 -4.99 18.15
CA MET A 296 10.84 -6.28 17.51
C MET A 296 9.69 -7.10 18.11
N ASP A 297 9.39 -6.95 19.39
CA ASP A 297 8.24 -7.58 20.04
C ASP A 297 6.89 -7.01 19.57
N ASN A 298 6.88 -5.82 18.94
CA ASN A 298 5.66 -5.12 18.50
C ASN A 298 5.61 -4.83 16.98
N CYS A 299 6.67 -5.14 16.21
CA CYS A 299 6.73 -4.72 14.81
C CYS A 299 5.78 -5.49 13.88
N LEU A 300 5.23 -6.64 14.28
CA LEU A 300 4.18 -7.32 13.54
C LEU A 300 2.91 -6.48 13.40
N ASP A 301 2.68 -5.52 14.30
CA ASP A 301 1.60 -4.55 14.18
C ASP A 301 1.66 -3.76 12.86
N LEU A 302 2.87 -3.54 12.32
CA LEU A 302 3.07 -2.81 11.06
C LEU A 302 2.50 -3.54 9.82
N ILE A 303 2.27 -4.86 9.90
CA ILE A 303 1.70 -5.68 8.83
C ILE A 303 0.38 -6.37 9.25
N THR A 304 -0.18 -6.00 10.41
CA THR A 304 -1.42 -6.55 10.97
C THR A 304 -2.39 -5.43 11.36
N VAL A 305 -2.45 -5.10 12.65
CA VAL A 305 -3.46 -4.18 13.22
C VAL A 305 -3.36 -2.76 12.67
N ASN A 306 -2.16 -2.28 12.35
CA ASN A 306 -1.99 -0.94 11.78
C ASN A 306 -2.53 -0.87 10.34
N GLY A 307 -2.33 -1.94 9.55
CA GLY A 307 -2.95 -2.10 8.24
C GLY A 307 -4.47 -2.14 8.31
N ALA A 308 -5.01 -2.91 9.27
CA ALA A 308 -6.45 -3.00 9.49
C ALA A 308 -7.06 -1.64 9.89
N LYS A 309 -6.38 -0.88 10.73
CA LYS A 309 -6.77 0.49 11.08
C LYS A 309 -6.75 1.40 9.85
N THR A 310 -5.71 1.31 9.03
CA THR A 310 -5.59 2.06 7.77
C THR A 310 -6.72 1.75 6.79
N MET A 311 -7.11 0.48 6.69
CA MET A 311 -8.24 0.05 5.86
C MET A 311 -9.62 0.35 6.50
N ASN A 312 -9.67 0.88 7.72
CA ASN A 312 -10.89 1.14 8.47
C ASN A 312 -11.77 -0.12 8.66
N ILE A 313 -11.13 -1.27 8.99
CA ILE A 313 -11.78 -2.58 9.20
C ILE A 313 -11.60 -3.12 10.63
N SER A 314 -11.22 -2.29 11.58
CA SER A 314 -10.94 -2.71 12.96
C SER A 314 -12.12 -3.39 13.67
N ASP A 315 -13.34 -3.12 13.25
CA ASP A 315 -14.58 -3.72 13.78
C ASP A 315 -14.72 -5.22 13.42
N ILE A 316 -14.15 -5.63 12.27
CA ILE A 316 -14.20 -7.03 11.79
C ILE A 316 -12.83 -7.74 11.87
N TYR A 317 -11.77 -7.04 12.28
CA TYR A 317 -10.39 -7.55 12.31
C TYR A 317 -9.91 -7.82 13.74
N GLY A 318 -9.18 -8.92 13.93
CA GLY A 318 -8.61 -9.32 15.21
C GLY A 318 -9.16 -10.66 15.72
N ILE A 319 -8.49 -11.24 16.72
CA ILE A 319 -8.90 -12.50 17.36
C ILE A 319 -9.62 -12.15 18.65
N GLU A 320 -10.90 -11.84 18.53
CA GLU A 320 -11.76 -11.41 19.64
C GLU A 320 -13.14 -12.05 19.54
N ALA A 321 -13.79 -12.28 20.69
CA ALA A 321 -15.17 -12.80 20.72
C ALA A 321 -16.14 -11.86 19.98
N GLY A 322 -16.92 -12.41 19.07
CA GLY A 322 -17.89 -11.66 18.27
C GLY A 322 -17.37 -11.20 16.89
N LYS A 323 -16.08 -11.30 16.64
CA LYS A 323 -15.50 -11.05 15.31
C LYS A 323 -15.44 -12.34 14.46
N PRO A 324 -15.36 -12.23 13.12
CA PRO A 324 -15.13 -13.39 12.25
C PRO A 324 -13.88 -14.17 12.65
N ALA A 325 -13.94 -15.50 12.61
CA ALA A 325 -12.82 -16.37 12.96
C ALA A 325 -11.77 -16.38 11.84
N ASN A 326 -11.05 -15.28 11.70
CA ASN A 326 -9.96 -15.07 10.75
C ASN A 326 -8.63 -15.05 11.50
N PHE A 327 -7.74 -15.99 11.21
CA PHE A 327 -6.42 -16.04 11.83
C PHE A 327 -5.42 -16.82 10.97
N ILE A 328 -4.15 -16.63 11.27
CA ILE A 328 -3.04 -17.37 10.70
C ILE A 328 -2.26 -18.07 11.80
N VAL A 329 -1.62 -19.18 11.46
CA VAL A 329 -0.66 -19.88 12.33
C VAL A 329 0.72 -19.74 11.72
N VAL A 330 1.63 -19.15 12.48
CA VAL A 330 3.03 -18.92 12.11
C VAL A 330 3.91 -19.94 12.83
N ASP A 331 4.92 -20.47 12.16
CA ASP A 331 5.84 -21.46 12.71
C ASP A 331 6.88 -20.81 13.64
N ALA A 332 6.40 -20.29 14.74
CA ALA A 332 7.19 -19.62 15.77
C ALA A 332 6.49 -19.72 17.15
N ARG A 333 7.23 -19.52 18.22
CA ARG A 333 6.70 -19.55 19.60
C ARG A 333 6.34 -18.17 20.13
N SER A 334 6.95 -17.12 19.57
CA SER A 334 6.72 -15.71 19.94
C SER A 334 6.78 -14.80 18.71
N GLU A 335 6.33 -13.56 18.85
CA GLU A 335 6.44 -12.55 17.79
C GLU A 335 7.90 -12.24 17.46
N PHE A 336 8.75 -12.09 18.48
CA PHE A 336 10.17 -11.91 18.30
C PHE A 336 10.80 -13.04 17.46
N GLU A 337 10.51 -14.31 17.80
CA GLU A 337 11.02 -15.46 17.05
C GLU A 337 10.49 -15.46 15.61
N ALA A 338 9.20 -15.15 15.40
CA ALA A 338 8.60 -15.06 14.07
C ALA A 338 9.33 -14.05 13.18
N VAL A 339 9.71 -12.90 13.72
CA VAL A 339 10.45 -11.86 12.98
C VAL A 339 11.91 -12.26 12.76
N CYS A 340 12.61 -12.75 13.80
CA CYS A 340 14.02 -13.16 13.69
C CYS A 340 14.23 -14.26 12.66
N GLU A 341 13.34 -15.24 12.61
CA GLU A 341 13.44 -16.40 11.71
C GLU A 341 12.72 -16.17 10.38
N ARG A 342 11.99 -15.05 10.23
CA ARG A 342 11.10 -14.79 9.08
C ARG A 342 10.15 -15.95 8.87
N ALA A 343 9.55 -16.38 9.98
CA ALA A 343 8.84 -17.64 10.09
C ALA A 343 7.68 -17.75 9.10
N ASP A 344 7.53 -18.91 8.52
CA ASP A 344 6.48 -19.22 7.56
C ASP A 344 5.09 -19.27 8.19
N VAL A 345 4.09 -18.81 7.44
CA VAL A 345 2.68 -19.08 7.76
C VAL A 345 2.37 -20.53 7.36
N VAL A 346 2.05 -21.36 8.33
CA VAL A 346 1.78 -22.80 8.13
C VAL A 346 0.30 -23.14 8.01
N ALA A 347 -0.59 -22.24 8.43
CA ALA A 347 -2.02 -22.38 8.19
C ALA A 347 -2.69 -21.00 8.13
N SER A 348 -3.76 -20.91 7.36
CA SER A 348 -4.63 -19.73 7.28
C SER A 348 -6.08 -20.19 7.40
N VAL A 349 -6.85 -19.51 8.27
CA VAL A 349 -8.26 -19.77 8.53
C VAL A 349 -9.05 -18.49 8.27
N ARG A 350 -10.16 -18.61 7.54
CA ARG A 350 -11.08 -17.52 7.27
C ARG A 350 -12.51 -17.96 7.54
N ASN A 351 -13.23 -17.20 8.33
CA ASN A 351 -14.59 -17.51 8.77
C ASN A 351 -14.73 -18.92 9.41
N GLY A 352 -13.66 -19.37 10.08
CA GLY A 352 -13.61 -20.69 10.70
C GLY A 352 -13.20 -21.85 9.79
N GLU A 353 -13.01 -21.60 8.49
CA GLU A 353 -12.61 -22.61 7.51
C GLU A 353 -11.16 -22.43 7.06
N TYR A 354 -10.43 -23.54 6.85
CA TYR A 354 -9.06 -23.49 6.38
C TYR A 354 -8.99 -23.02 4.92
N LEU A 355 -8.25 -21.95 4.66
CA LEU A 355 -7.83 -21.58 3.31
C LEU A 355 -6.70 -22.50 2.83
N PHE A 356 -5.73 -22.78 3.72
CA PHE A 356 -4.66 -23.76 3.47
C PHE A 356 -4.02 -24.27 4.76
N LYS A 357 -3.26 -25.39 4.62
CA LYS A 357 -2.28 -25.89 5.58
C LYS A 357 -1.03 -26.32 4.83
N LYS A 358 0.16 -25.94 5.35
CA LYS A 358 1.45 -26.45 4.86
C LYS A 358 1.85 -27.68 5.68
N ALA A 359 2.45 -28.67 5.03
CA ALA A 359 3.04 -29.80 5.74
C ALA A 359 4.30 -29.32 6.51
N PRO A 360 4.53 -29.78 7.75
CA PRO A 360 5.77 -29.51 8.44
C PRO A 360 6.98 -30.03 7.67
N VAL A 361 8.12 -29.34 7.83
CA VAL A 361 9.39 -29.84 7.30
C VAL A 361 9.78 -31.11 8.07
N ALA A 362 10.03 -32.21 7.35
CA ALA A 362 10.52 -33.46 7.92
C ALA A 362 12.01 -33.59 7.60
N PHE A 363 12.81 -33.86 8.63
CA PHE A 363 14.23 -34.17 8.47
C PHE A 363 14.41 -35.67 8.44
N GLU A 364 15.01 -36.22 7.38
CA GLU A 364 15.24 -37.67 7.24
C GLU A 364 16.51 -38.18 7.97
N ALA A 365 17.38 -37.26 8.40
CA ALA A 365 18.72 -37.59 8.90
C ALA A 365 19.15 -36.85 10.19
N LEU A 366 18.23 -36.50 11.05
CA LEU A 366 18.53 -35.95 12.37
C LEU A 366 18.05 -36.88 13.46
#